data_8329f420c2d0ae92e38ba9c4744a33ca
#
_entry.id   8329f420c2d0ae92e38ba9c4744a33ca
#
_cell.length_a   1.000
_cell.length_b   1.000
_cell.length_c   1.000
_cell.angle_alpha   90.00
_cell.angle_beta   90.00
_cell.angle_gamma   90.00
#
_symmetry.space_group_name_H-M   'P 1'
#
loop_
_entity.id
_entity.type
_entity.pdbx_description
1 polymer ?
#
loop_
_entity_poly.entity_id
_entity_poly.type
_entity_poly.pdbx_seq_one_letter_code
_entity_poly.pdbx_strand_id
1 'polypeptide(L)'
;MNKFKYLKISKTKRLRYLSNYYKKNLYIIFLHGFMSDLEGDKPKTFLKYCKKQRLGFLGLEYSGHGKSSGKFTHGNISKWSKEIQITIKKIVKKNNFILVGSSMGSWLSLNQFKYFKKQIKGFLGIGSAPEFLERLMWKKFTKKMKKETIKKGIYNLKHGDYKYPISYQLIKDWRKNNILNKKLRSKIYVTMVHGSKDEAVPPIYSRKILRLFNNAKKKW
;
A
#
# COMPACT_ATOMS: atom_id res chain seq x y z
N MET A 1 -2.77 -15.00 21.18
CA MET A 1 -2.90 -13.71 20.44
C MET A 1 -1.63 -13.45 19.66
N ASN A 2 -1.72 -13.03 18.39
CA ASN A 2 -0.52 -12.56 17.67
C ASN A 2 -0.15 -11.18 18.23
N LYS A 3 1.04 -11.08 18.83
CA LYS A 3 1.54 -9.80 19.34
C LYS A 3 2.14 -8.97 18.18
N PHE A 4 1.89 -7.67 18.17
CA PHE A 4 2.61 -6.74 17.31
C PHE A 4 4.11 -6.77 17.66
N LYS A 5 4.92 -6.69 16.62
CA LYS A 5 6.38 -6.67 16.70
C LYS A 5 6.91 -5.37 16.08
N TYR A 6 8.15 -5.06 16.39
CA TYR A 6 8.84 -3.89 15.83
C TYR A 6 10.09 -4.33 15.08
N LEU A 7 10.20 -3.87 13.84
CA LEU A 7 11.38 -4.05 13.00
C LEU A 7 12.23 -2.77 13.06
N LYS A 8 13.42 -2.85 13.64
CA LYS A 8 14.39 -1.75 13.62
C LYS A 8 14.95 -1.61 12.20
N ILE A 9 14.80 -0.44 11.58
CA ILE A 9 15.29 -0.12 10.23
C ILE A 9 16.47 0.87 10.26
N SER A 10 16.64 1.61 11.37
CA SER A 10 17.81 2.45 11.67
C SER A 10 17.94 2.63 13.19
N LYS A 11 18.96 3.40 13.64
CA LYS A 11 19.15 3.70 15.07
C LYS A 11 17.88 4.28 15.72
N THR A 12 17.16 5.15 15.03
CA THR A 12 16.00 5.90 15.57
C THR A 12 14.65 5.47 14.96
N LYS A 13 14.62 4.52 14.01
CA LYS A 13 13.38 4.16 13.29
C LYS A 13 13.03 2.69 13.47
N ARG A 14 11.78 2.46 13.87
CA ARG A 14 11.18 1.12 13.96
C ARG A 14 9.82 1.12 13.29
N LEU A 15 9.51 0.04 12.59
CA LEU A 15 8.21 -0.19 11.95
C LEU A 15 7.45 -1.24 12.73
N ARG A 16 6.19 -0.95 13.08
CA ARG A 16 5.29 -1.93 13.69
C ARG A 16 4.77 -2.89 12.62
N TYR A 17 4.76 -4.16 12.93
CA TYR A 17 4.24 -5.17 12.03
C TYR A 17 3.57 -6.32 12.78
N LEU A 18 2.74 -7.05 12.05
CA LEU A 18 2.11 -8.29 12.48
C LEU A 18 2.59 -9.42 11.58
N SER A 19 3.06 -10.51 12.16
CA SER A 19 3.42 -11.67 11.36
C SER A 19 3.12 -12.97 12.09
N ASN A 20 2.76 -13.99 11.32
CA ASN A 20 2.84 -15.38 11.72
C ASN A 20 3.71 -16.14 10.70
N TYR A 21 4.12 -17.32 11.07
CA TYR A 21 4.90 -18.22 10.22
C TYR A 21 4.26 -19.60 10.24
N TYR A 22 4.25 -20.24 9.07
CA TYR A 22 3.95 -21.65 8.92
C TYR A 22 4.93 -22.28 7.93
N LYS A 23 5.15 -23.60 8.02
CA LYS A 23 6.09 -24.34 7.13
C LYS A 23 5.71 -24.25 5.63
N LYS A 24 4.46 -23.95 5.28
CA LYS A 24 4.08 -23.63 3.90
C LYS A 24 4.80 -22.37 3.45
N ASN A 25 5.62 -22.47 2.41
CA ASN A 25 6.45 -21.37 1.87
C ASN A 25 5.62 -20.32 1.10
N LEU A 26 4.43 -19.96 1.59
CA LEU A 26 3.54 -18.98 1.01
C LEU A 26 3.04 -18.01 2.09
N TYR A 27 3.22 -16.72 1.84
CA TYR A 27 2.73 -15.64 2.69
C TYR A 27 1.60 -14.87 2.02
N ILE A 28 0.71 -14.31 2.83
CA ILE A 28 -0.12 -13.16 2.46
C ILE A 28 0.50 -11.92 3.08
N ILE A 29 0.82 -10.93 2.24
CA ILE A 29 1.34 -9.63 2.67
C ILE A 29 0.24 -8.59 2.51
N PHE A 30 -0.24 -8.06 3.64
CA PHE A 30 -1.28 -7.03 3.67
C PHE A 30 -0.67 -5.64 3.78
N LEU A 31 -1.02 -4.76 2.83
CA LEU A 31 -0.61 -3.36 2.77
C LEU A 31 -1.84 -2.46 2.91
N HIS A 32 -1.88 -1.66 3.99
CA HIS A 32 -3.01 -0.80 4.31
C HIS A 32 -3.07 0.48 3.47
N GLY A 33 -4.17 1.23 3.58
CA GLY A 33 -4.42 2.48 2.88
C GLY A 33 -3.72 3.70 3.48
N PHE A 34 -3.98 4.84 2.87
CA PHE A 34 -3.52 6.16 3.30
C PHE A 34 -4.08 6.51 4.69
N MET A 35 -3.22 6.98 5.60
CA MET A 35 -3.56 7.30 6.99
C MET A 35 -4.30 6.18 7.75
N SER A 36 -4.06 4.94 7.40
CA SER A 36 -4.62 3.74 8.04
C SER A 36 -3.55 2.99 8.84
N ASP A 37 -3.93 1.86 9.44
CA ASP A 37 -3.06 1.03 10.26
C ASP A 37 -3.43 -0.47 10.14
N LEU A 38 -2.96 -1.29 11.06
CA LEU A 38 -3.24 -2.72 11.14
C LEU A 38 -4.31 -3.10 12.18
N GLU A 39 -4.96 -2.14 12.81
CA GLU A 39 -5.97 -2.41 13.85
C GLU A 39 -7.39 -2.54 13.29
N GLY A 40 -7.60 -2.23 12.01
CA GLY A 40 -8.88 -2.38 11.31
C GLY A 40 -9.27 -3.82 11.00
N ASP A 41 -10.47 -4.02 10.44
CA ASP A 41 -11.05 -5.34 10.17
C ASP A 41 -10.34 -6.09 9.04
N LYS A 42 -9.93 -5.38 7.98
CA LYS A 42 -9.25 -6.02 6.83
C LYS A 42 -8.00 -6.80 7.25
N PRO A 43 -6.99 -6.20 7.93
CA PRO A 43 -5.80 -6.96 8.34
C PRO A 43 -6.14 -8.09 9.31
N LYS A 44 -7.10 -7.90 10.22
CA LYS A 44 -7.55 -8.95 11.15
C LYS A 44 -8.16 -10.14 10.40
N THR A 45 -9.00 -9.89 9.40
CA THR A 45 -9.65 -10.91 8.57
C THR A 45 -8.60 -11.72 7.79
N PHE A 46 -7.64 -11.06 7.14
CA PHE A 46 -6.57 -11.77 6.43
C PHE A 46 -5.67 -12.57 7.36
N LEU A 47 -5.36 -12.04 8.55
CA LEU A 47 -4.61 -12.79 9.55
C LEU A 47 -5.38 -14.04 10.02
N LYS A 48 -6.69 -13.93 10.30
CA LYS A 48 -7.56 -15.07 10.68
C LYS A 48 -7.60 -16.11 9.57
N TYR A 49 -7.75 -15.68 8.32
CA TYR A 49 -7.70 -16.55 7.15
C TYR A 49 -6.36 -17.28 7.04
N CYS A 50 -5.25 -16.57 7.15
CA CYS A 50 -3.91 -17.18 7.11
C CYS A 50 -3.71 -18.24 8.18
N LYS A 51 -4.20 -17.99 9.40
CA LYS A 51 -4.16 -18.99 10.48
C LYS A 51 -4.96 -20.24 10.11
N LYS A 52 -6.20 -20.09 9.63
CA LYS A 52 -7.05 -21.20 9.22
C LYS A 52 -6.41 -22.03 8.09
N GLN A 53 -5.80 -21.36 7.12
CA GLN A 53 -5.17 -22.02 5.95
C GLN A 53 -3.70 -22.43 6.19
N ARG A 54 -3.16 -22.21 7.38
CA ARG A 54 -1.75 -22.45 7.72
C ARG A 54 -0.77 -21.75 6.75
N LEU A 55 -1.10 -20.48 6.39
CA LEU A 55 -0.26 -19.62 5.55
C LEU A 55 0.51 -18.62 6.40
N GLY A 56 1.67 -18.20 5.94
CA GLY A 56 2.36 -17.04 6.52
C GLY A 56 1.56 -15.76 6.32
N PHE A 57 1.64 -14.85 7.28
CA PHE A 57 1.06 -13.52 7.20
C PHE A 57 2.11 -12.46 7.53
N LEU A 58 2.09 -11.37 6.79
CA LEU A 58 2.81 -10.16 7.13
C LEU A 58 1.90 -8.96 6.87
N GLY A 59 1.61 -8.19 7.92
CA GLY A 59 1.04 -6.85 7.84
C GLY A 59 2.08 -5.85 8.34
N LEU A 60 2.22 -4.70 7.69
CA LEU A 60 3.21 -3.66 8.01
C LEU A 60 2.53 -2.31 8.13
N GLU A 61 2.86 -1.56 9.19
CA GLU A 61 2.60 -0.12 9.27
C GLU A 61 3.82 0.65 8.78
N TYR A 62 3.63 1.50 7.78
CA TYR A 62 4.70 2.35 7.25
C TYR A 62 5.09 3.44 8.25
N SER A 63 6.26 4.05 8.10
CA SER A 63 6.63 5.19 8.95
C SER A 63 5.57 6.30 8.91
N GLY A 64 5.24 6.83 10.09
CA GLY A 64 4.20 7.84 10.26
C GLY A 64 2.77 7.32 10.21
N HIS A 65 2.55 5.99 10.18
CA HIS A 65 1.24 5.35 10.28
C HIS A 65 1.16 4.48 11.54
N GLY A 66 -0.02 4.38 12.12
CA GLY A 66 -0.28 3.59 13.32
C GLY A 66 0.71 3.90 14.44
N LYS A 67 1.41 2.86 14.95
CA LYS A 67 2.43 2.99 15.99
C LYS A 67 3.88 2.84 15.46
N SER A 68 4.07 2.93 14.14
CA SER A 68 5.40 3.03 13.54
C SER A 68 6.04 4.39 13.79
N SER A 69 7.37 4.43 13.90
CA SER A 69 8.11 5.68 14.10
C SER A 69 7.94 6.65 12.95
N GLY A 70 8.14 7.94 13.26
CA GLY A 70 8.18 9.02 12.28
C GLY A 70 6.87 9.82 12.21
N LYS A 71 6.92 10.95 11.52
CA LYS A 71 5.74 11.79 11.26
C LYS A 71 5.19 11.47 9.87
N PHE A 72 3.86 11.37 9.75
CA PHE A 72 3.18 11.11 8.49
C PHE A 72 3.61 12.09 7.37
N THR A 73 3.73 13.38 7.73
CA THR A 73 4.12 14.45 6.82
C THR A 73 5.54 14.31 6.24
N HIS A 74 6.39 13.46 6.85
CA HIS A 74 7.72 13.12 6.36
C HIS A 74 7.73 11.82 5.53
N GLY A 75 6.55 11.25 5.27
CA GLY A 75 6.35 10.08 4.43
C GLY A 75 6.13 10.42 2.97
N ASN A 76 6.41 9.47 2.10
CA ASN A 76 6.06 9.51 0.68
C ASN A 76 6.06 8.10 0.09
N ILE A 77 5.59 7.95 -1.14
CA ILE A 77 5.42 6.63 -1.79
C ILE A 77 6.75 5.89 -1.94
N SER A 78 7.82 6.59 -2.32
CA SER A 78 9.16 5.98 -2.46
C SER A 78 9.67 5.43 -1.13
N LYS A 79 9.54 6.20 -0.05
CA LYS A 79 9.99 5.81 1.29
C LYS A 79 9.19 4.61 1.80
N TRP A 80 7.86 4.64 1.73
CA TRP A 80 7.01 3.54 2.16
C TRP A 80 7.24 2.27 1.32
N SER A 81 7.44 2.41 -0.01
CA SER A 81 7.81 1.29 -0.87
C SER A 81 9.14 0.66 -0.46
N LYS A 82 10.14 1.46 -0.05
CA LYS A 82 11.42 0.97 0.44
C LYS A 82 11.31 0.26 1.79
N GLU A 83 10.49 0.78 2.69
CA GLU A 83 10.20 0.17 3.99
C GLU A 83 9.54 -1.20 3.83
N ILE A 84 8.58 -1.32 2.90
CA ILE A 84 7.98 -2.61 2.52
C ILE A 84 9.06 -3.58 2.02
N GLN A 85 9.93 -3.13 1.13
CA GLN A 85 11.04 -3.93 0.61
C GLN A 85 11.93 -4.51 1.73
N ILE A 86 12.35 -3.64 2.66
CA ILE A 86 13.22 -4.03 3.79
C ILE A 86 12.49 -5.07 4.64
N THR A 87 11.21 -4.85 4.92
CA THR A 87 10.41 -5.74 5.75
C THR A 87 10.19 -7.10 5.09
N ILE A 88 9.86 -7.13 3.80
CA ILE A 88 9.72 -8.39 3.04
C ILE A 88 11.04 -9.17 3.07
N LYS A 89 12.16 -8.54 2.79
CA LYS A 89 13.48 -9.19 2.78
C LYS A 89 13.85 -9.77 4.14
N LYS A 90 13.51 -9.08 5.24
CA LYS A 90 13.85 -9.52 6.60
C LYS A 90 12.90 -10.59 7.15
N ILE A 91 11.60 -10.49 6.88
CA ILE A 91 10.57 -11.35 7.49
C ILE A 91 10.17 -12.50 6.57
N VAL A 92 9.87 -12.21 5.31
CA VAL A 92 9.41 -13.22 4.34
C VAL A 92 10.59 -13.96 3.70
N LYS A 93 11.74 -13.28 3.59
CA LYS A 93 13.00 -13.83 3.03
C LYS A 93 12.80 -14.32 1.59
N LYS A 94 13.09 -15.60 1.33
CA LYS A 94 12.98 -16.24 -0.01
C LYS A 94 11.62 -16.85 -0.30
N ASN A 95 10.67 -16.81 0.66
CA ASN A 95 9.34 -17.42 0.49
C ASN A 95 8.53 -16.70 -0.58
N ASN A 96 7.62 -17.44 -1.20
CA ASN A 96 6.63 -16.88 -2.11
C ASN A 96 5.54 -16.11 -1.35
N PHE A 97 4.89 -15.17 -2.01
CA PHE A 97 3.81 -14.43 -1.38
C PHE A 97 2.76 -13.90 -2.35
N ILE A 98 1.57 -13.65 -1.81
CA ILE A 98 0.48 -12.95 -2.44
C ILE A 98 0.42 -11.55 -1.81
N LEU A 99 0.36 -10.52 -2.64
CA LEU A 99 0.16 -9.15 -2.19
C LEU A 99 -1.34 -8.86 -2.06
N VAL A 100 -1.74 -8.30 -0.94
CA VAL A 100 -3.09 -7.77 -0.70
C VAL A 100 -2.95 -6.29 -0.39
N GLY A 101 -3.41 -5.44 -1.29
CA GLY A 101 -3.34 -4.00 -1.14
C GLY A 101 -4.72 -3.37 -0.99
N SER A 102 -4.92 -2.57 0.07
CA SER A 102 -6.12 -1.75 0.24
C SER A 102 -5.83 -0.30 -0.13
N SER A 103 -6.62 0.29 -1.03
CA SER A 103 -6.48 1.70 -1.45
C SER A 103 -5.04 2.03 -1.89
N MET A 104 -4.34 2.96 -1.22
CA MET A 104 -2.92 3.25 -1.42
C MET A 104 -2.03 1.99 -1.33
N GLY A 105 -2.38 1.03 -0.47
CA GLY A 105 -1.64 -0.23 -0.33
C GLY A 105 -1.57 -1.03 -1.65
N SER A 106 -2.56 -0.89 -2.53
CA SER A 106 -2.51 -1.46 -3.88
C SER A 106 -1.42 -0.81 -4.74
N TRP A 107 -1.29 0.51 -4.69
CA TRP A 107 -0.20 1.21 -5.37
C TRP A 107 1.18 0.80 -4.86
N LEU A 108 1.33 0.74 -3.54
CA LEU A 108 2.57 0.27 -2.91
C LEU A 108 2.88 -1.19 -3.26
N SER A 109 1.83 -2.04 -3.39
CA SER A 109 1.96 -3.43 -3.87
C SER A 109 2.51 -3.50 -5.29
N LEU A 110 1.98 -2.69 -6.21
CA LEU A 110 2.42 -2.63 -7.61
C LEU A 110 3.90 -2.23 -7.72
N ASN A 111 4.38 -1.33 -6.84
CA ASN A 111 5.78 -0.94 -6.80
C ASN A 111 6.72 -2.09 -6.40
N GLN A 112 6.22 -3.15 -5.74
CA GLN A 112 7.04 -4.30 -5.34
C GLN A 112 7.33 -5.26 -6.48
N PHE A 113 6.55 -5.23 -7.57
CA PHE A 113 6.77 -6.14 -8.72
C PHE A 113 8.15 -6.02 -9.35
N LYS A 114 8.74 -4.84 -9.36
CA LYS A 114 10.08 -4.63 -9.90
C LYS A 114 11.18 -5.33 -9.07
N TYR A 115 10.92 -5.65 -7.78
CA TYR A 115 11.92 -6.21 -6.87
C TYR A 115 11.69 -7.70 -6.57
N PHE A 116 10.42 -8.15 -6.58
CA PHE A 116 10.03 -9.47 -6.11
C PHE A 116 9.23 -10.27 -7.14
N LYS A 117 9.37 -9.95 -8.43
CA LYS A 117 8.60 -10.56 -9.52
C LYS A 117 8.52 -12.09 -9.44
N LYS A 118 9.64 -12.78 -9.10
CA LYS A 118 9.70 -14.25 -9.00
C LYS A 118 8.95 -14.80 -7.78
N GLN A 119 8.91 -14.03 -6.68
CA GLN A 119 8.28 -14.43 -5.41
C GLN A 119 6.78 -14.09 -5.36
N ILE A 120 6.33 -13.09 -6.10
CA ILE A 120 4.90 -12.70 -6.15
C ILE A 120 4.15 -13.76 -6.95
N LYS A 121 3.18 -14.44 -6.29
CA LYS A 121 2.33 -15.47 -6.88
C LYS A 121 0.89 -15.03 -7.11
N GLY A 122 0.50 -13.87 -6.59
CA GLY A 122 -0.82 -13.29 -6.78
C GLY A 122 -0.89 -11.86 -6.28
N PHE A 123 -1.93 -11.14 -6.73
CA PHE A 123 -2.24 -9.80 -6.27
C PHE A 123 -3.74 -9.61 -6.12
N LEU A 124 -4.15 -9.18 -4.93
CA LEU A 124 -5.53 -8.77 -4.62
C LEU A 124 -5.54 -7.28 -4.29
N GLY A 125 -6.26 -6.50 -5.08
CA GLY A 125 -6.50 -5.08 -4.83
C GLY A 125 -7.92 -4.84 -4.32
N ILE A 126 -8.04 -4.09 -3.23
CA ILE A 126 -9.32 -3.74 -2.60
C ILE A 126 -9.47 -2.22 -2.60
N GLY A 127 -10.52 -1.69 -3.27
CA GLY A 127 -10.74 -0.25 -3.39
C GLY A 127 -9.49 0.48 -3.89
N SER A 128 -8.86 -0.04 -4.93
CA SER A 128 -7.49 0.31 -5.32
C SER A 128 -7.35 1.74 -5.81
N ALA A 129 -6.42 2.51 -5.24
CA ALA A 129 -6.19 3.93 -5.51
C ALA A 129 -4.76 4.21 -6.05
N PRO A 130 -4.39 3.70 -7.25
CA PRO A 130 -3.10 4.03 -7.84
C PRO A 130 -3.04 5.51 -8.23
N GLU A 131 -1.92 6.16 -7.96
CA GLU A 131 -1.67 7.57 -8.31
C GLU A 131 -2.73 8.56 -7.79
N PHE A 132 -3.43 8.22 -6.68
CA PHE A 132 -4.52 9.03 -6.13
C PHE A 132 -4.05 10.43 -5.70
N LEU A 133 -2.81 10.58 -5.28
CA LEU A 133 -2.23 11.87 -4.88
C LEU A 133 -2.28 12.92 -5.98
N GLU A 134 -2.05 12.50 -7.23
CA GLU A 134 -2.18 13.40 -8.38
C GLU A 134 -3.64 13.47 -8.85
N ARG A 135 -4.22 12.30 -9.14
CA ARG A 135 -5.47 12.21 -9.89
C ARG A 135 -6.70 12.59 -9.09
N LEU A 136 -6.71 12.27 -7.79
CA LEU A 136 -7.85 12.49 -6.91
C LEU A 136 -7.65 13.63 -5.91
N MET A 137 -6.40 14.09 -5.72
CA MET A 137 -6.09 15.19 -4.82
C MET A 137 -5.50 16.40 -5.56
N TRP A 138 -4.26 16.33 -6.02
CA TRP A 138 -3.56 17.49 -6.57
C TRP A 138 -4.26 18.16 -7.74
N LYS A 139 -4.85 17.37 -8.65
CA LYS A 139 -5.63 17.91 -9.78
C LYS A 139 -6.88 18.68 -9.32
N LYS A 140 -7.47 18.27 -8.20
CA LYS A 140 -8.64 18.92 -7.62
C LYS A 140 -8.30 20.14 -6.75
N PHE A 141 -7.03 20.35 -6.40
CA PHE A 141 -6.63 21.53 -5.64
C PHE A 141 -6.79 22.79 -6.49
N THR A 142 -7.40 23.82 -5.91
CA THR A 142 -7.48 25.16 -6.51
C THR A 142 -6.08 25.77 -6.68
N LYS A 143 -5.96 26.82 -7.48
CA LYS A 143 -4.70 27.58 -7.62
C LYS A 143 -4.19 28.09 -6.25
N LYS A 144 -5.10 28.58 -5.39
CA LYS A 144 -4.79 29.02 -4.01
C LYS A 144 -4.23 27.89 -3.16
N MET A 145 -4.90 26.71 -3.12
CA MET A 145 -4.45 25.54 -2.37
C MET A 145 -3.06 25.07 -2.84
N LYS A 146 -2.83 25.02 -4.15
CA LYS A 146 -1.53 24.65 -4.73
C LYS A 146 -0.43 25.61 -4.30
N LYS A 147 -0.69 26.94 -4.43
CA LYS A 147 0.27 27.98 -4.02
C LYS A 147 0.60 27.89 -2.53
N GLU A 148 -0.40 27.68 -1.69
CA GLU A 148 -0.24 27.51 -0.24
C GLU A 148 0.57 26.24 0.08
N THR A 149 0.24 25.11 -0.54
CA THR A 149 0.97 23.83 -0.36
C THR A 149 2.46 23.98 -0.72
N ILE A 150 2.76 24.68 -1.82
CA ILE A 150 4.13 24.91 -2.26
C ILE A 150 4.86 25.84 -1.29
N LYS A 151 4.23 26.96 -0.88
CA LYS A 151 4.83 27.97 0.00
C LYS A 151 5.08 27.43 1.42
N LYS A 152 4.07 26.75 2.01
CA LYS A 152 4.15 26.22 3.39
C LYS A 152 4.72 24.82 3.49
N GLY A 153 4.91 24.13 2.36
CA GLY A 153 5.34 22.73 2.30
C GLY A 153 4.25 21.73 2.67
N ILE A 154 3.07 22.18 3.15
CA ILE A 154 1.96 21.34 3.60
C ILE A 154 0.62 22.07 3.42
N TYR A 155 -0.43 21.30 3.15
CA TYR A 155 -1.81 21.74 3.15
C TYR A 155 -2.69 20.74 3.92
N ASN A 156 -3.51 21.23 4.85
CA ASN A 156 -4.45 20.40 5.60
C ASN A 156 -5.78 20.32 4.84
N LEU A 157 -5.94 19.26 4.06
CA LEU A 157 -7.18 18.99 3.31
C LEU A 157 -8.26 18.50 4.27
N LYS A 158 -9.39 19.21 4.35
CA LYS A 158 -10.58 18.76 5.07
C LYS A 158 -11.43 17.87 4.17
N HIS A 159 -11.90 16.73 4.69
CA HIS A 159 -12.86 15.86 4.04
C HIS A 159 -13.77 15.25 5.13
N GLY A 160 -14.99 15.75 5.23
CA GLY A 160 -15.84 15.50 6.40
C GLY A 160 -15.14 15.98 7.69
N ASP A 161 -15.16 15.16 8.72
CA ASP A 161 -14.50 15.41 10.01
C ASP A 161 -12.99 15.16 10.00
N TYR A 162 -12.46 14.65 8.90
CA TYR A 162 -11.05 14.30 8.79
C TYR A 162 -10.21 15.43 8.21
N LYS A 163 -9.00 15.61 8.78
CA LYS A 163 -7.96 16.51 8.25
C LYS A 163 -6.79 15.68 7.74
N TYR A 164 -6.50 15.79 6.45
CA TYR A 164 -5.40 15.10 5.80
C TYR A 164 -4.25 16.08 5.56
N PRO A 165 -3.12 15.95 6.28
CA PRO A 165 -1.96 16.80 6.06
C PRO A 165 -1.21 16.35 4.80
N ILE A 166 -1.45 17.02 3.68
CA ILE A 166 -0.84 16.72 2.39
C ILE A 166 0.43 17.53 2.24
N SER A 167 1.60 16.88 2.35
CA SER A 167 2.87 17.54 2.18
C SER A 167 3.26 17.69 0.70
N TYR A 168 3.94 18.78 0.35
CA TYR A 168 4.39 18.99 -1.03
C TYR A 168 5.40 17.95 -1.49
N GLN A 169 6.25 17.44 -0.59
CA GLN A 169 7.15 16.32 -0.90
C GLN A 169 6.40 15.04 -1.29
N LEU A 170 5.27 14.74 -0.65
CA LEU A 170 4.42 13.61 -0.99
C LEU A 170 3.86 13.77 -2.40
N ILE A 171 3.40 14.99 -2.74
CA ILE A 171 2.92 15.32 -4.09
C ILE A 171 4.05 15.20 -5.13
N LYS A 172 5.26 15.72 -4.86
CA LYS A 172 6.37 15.61 -5.82
C LYS A 172 6.83 14.18 -6.06
N ASP A 173 6.82 13.36 -5.03
CA ASP A 173 7.33 11.99 -5.08
C ASP A 173 6.45 11.04 -5.94
N TRP A 174 5.14 11.35 -6.12
CA TRP A 174 4.27 10.48 -6.91
C TRP A 174 4.79 10.29 -8.35
N ARG A 175 5.39 11.31 -8.95
CA ARG A 175 5.90 11.26 -10.33
C ARG A 175 6.94 10.16 -10.54
N LYS A 176 7.79 9.92 -9.53
CA LYS A 176 8.79 8.83 -9.54
C LYS A 176 8.15 7.46 -9.40
N ASN A 177 6.94 7.40 -8.87
CA ASN A 177 6.18 6.18 -8.58
C ASN A 177 4.99 5.95 -9.51
N ASN A 178 4.94 6.66 -10.63
CA ASN A 178 3.93 6.46 -11.66
C ASN A 178 3.91 5.00 -12.13
N ILE A 179 2.73 4.37 -12.12
CA ILE A 179 2.54 2.95 -12.43
C ILE A 179 1.52 2.72 -13.54
N LEU A 180 0.51 3.59 -13.70
CA LEU A 180 -0.61 3.36 -14.61
C LEU A 180 -0.22 3.36 -16.10
N ASN A 181 0.96 3.87 -16.43
CA ASN A 181 1.51 3.86 -17.78
C ASN A 181 2.50 2.71 -18.03
N LYS A 182 2.68 1.80 -17.03
CA LYS A 182 3.61 0.66 -17.15
C LYS A 182 2.85 -0.59 -17.54
N LYS A 183 3.56 -1.52 -18.19
CA LYS A 183 3.07 -2.88 -18.46
C LYS A 183 3.77 -3.87 -17.52
N LEU A 184 3.00 -4.68 -16.83
CA LEU A 184 3.49 -5.71 -15.92
C LEU A 184 3.31 -7.08 -16.58
N ARG A 185 4.40 -7.65 -17.08
CA ARG A 185 4.40 -9.03 -17.63
C ARG A 185 4.48 -10.03 -16.48
N SER A 186 3.38 -10.70 -16.17
CA SER A 186 3.33 -11.69 -15.08
C SER A 186 2.23 -12.73 -15.34
N LYS A 187 2.52 -14.01 -15.06
CA LYS A 187 1.57 -15.13 -15.20
C LYS A 187 0.87 -15.45 -13.86
N ILE A 188 0.56 -14.44 -13.05
CA ILE A 188 -0.08 -14.59 -11.74
C ILE A 188 -1.59 -14.40 -11.80
N TYR A 189 -2.28 -14.75 -10.69
CA TYR A 189 -3.67 -14.36 -10.49
C TYR A 189 -3.74 -12.90 -10.00
N VAL A 190 -4.59 -12.09 -10.63
CA VAL A 190 -4.85 -10.71 -10.26
C VAL A 190 -6.34 -10.52 -10.07
N THR A 191 -6.74 -10.22 -8.85
CA THR A 191 -8.13 -9.99 -8.48
C THR A 191 -8.31 -8.57 -7.97
N MET A 192 -9.35 -7.90 -8.45
CA MET A 192 -9.76 -6.58 -7.93
C MET A 192 -11.15 -6.70 -7.31
N VAL A 193 -11.31 -6.12 -6.12
CA VAL A 193 -12.59 -5.94 -5.45
C VAL A 193 -12.79 -4.44 -5.21
N HIS A 194 -13.93 -3.91 -5.63
CA HIS A 194 -14.21 -2.48 -5.51
C HIS A 194 -15.71 -2.26 -5.30
N GLY A 195 -16.07 -1.36 -4.40
CA GLY A 195 -17.45 -0.94 -4.22
C GLY A 195 -17.95 -0.20 -5.47
N SER A 196 -19.07 -0.60 -6.03
CA SER A 196 -19.63 0.01 -7.25
C SER A 196 -19.97 1.50 -7.07
N LYS A 197 -20.28 1.91 -5.84
CA LYS A 197 -20.63 3.28 -5.41
C LYS A 197 -19.51 3.97 -4.63
N ASP A 198 -18.24 3.57 -4.79
CA ASP A 198 -17.11 4.22 -4.12
C ASP A 198 -16.85 5.60 -4.76
N GLU A 199 -17.32 6.65 -4.09
CA GLU A 199 -17.16 8.04 -4.52
C GLU A 199 -15.75 8.59 -4.24
N ALA A 200 -15.07 8.09 -3.22
CA ALA A 200 -13.73 8.53 -2.85
C ALA A 200 -12.69 8.06 -3.88
N VAL A 201 -12.83 6.82 -4.32
CA VAL A 201 -11.97 6.23 -5.36
C VAL A 201 -12.86 5.53 -6.40
N PRO A 202 -13.10 6.15 -7.56
CA PRO A 202 -13.93 5.55 -8.59
C PRO A 202 -13.43 4.17 -9.05
N PRO A 203 -14.33 3.16 -9.25
CA PRO A 203 -13.97 1.78 -9.61
C PRO A 203 -13.10 1.64 -10.86
N ILE A 204 -13.14 2.64 -11.76
CA ILE A 204 -12.30 2.68 -12.97
C ILE A 204 -10.79 2.55 -12.64
N TYR A 205 -10.33 2.96 -11.46
CA TYR A 205 -8.93 2.83 -11.07
C TYR A 205 -8.50 1.38 -10.87
N SER A 206 -9.36 0.54 -10.29
CA SER A 206 -9.11 -0.91 -10.21
C SER A 206 -9.12 -1.56 -11.60
N ARG A 207 -10.02 -1.16 -12.49
CA ARG A 207 -10.02 -1.62 -13.90
C ARG A 207 -8.74 -1.22 -14.64
N LYS A 208 -8.23 0.00 -14.41
CA LYS A 208 -6.94 0.44 -14.96
C LYS A 208 -5.80 -0.45 -14.49
N ILE A 209 -5.79 -0.87 -13.21
CA ILE A 209 -4.76 -1.81 -12.70
C ILE A 209 -4.84 -3.15 -13.45
N LEU A 210 -6.01 -3.72 -13.70
CA LEU A 210 -6.13 -4.97 -14.47
C LEU A 210 -5.51 -4.87 -15.86
N ARG A 211 -5.60 -3.69 -16.49
CA ARG A 211 -5.01 -3.44 -17.82
C ARG A 211 -3.48 -3.38 -17.82
N LEU A 212 -2.84 -3.14 -16.65
CA LEU A 212 -1.38 -3.15 -16.54
C LEU A 212 -0.79 -4.53 -16.73
N PHE A 213 -1.54 -5.57 -16.34
CA PHE A 213 -1.06 -6.93 -16.34
C PHE A 213 -1.25 -7.60 -17.70
N ASN A 214 -0.16 -7.92 -18.36
CA ASN A 214 -0.18 -8.78 -19.53
C ASN A 214 0.05 -10.23 -19.06
N ASN A 215 -0.65 -11.19 -19.66
CA ASN A 215 -0.52 -12.64 -19.39
C ASN A 215 -0.96 -13.08 -17.97
N ALA A 216 -1.65 -12.25 -17.19
CA ALA A 216 -2.20 -12.62 -15.90
C ALA A 216 -3.62 -13.23 -16.04
N LYS A 217 -3.97 -14.15 -15.13
CA LYS A 217 -5.36 -14.58 -14.95
C LYS A 217 -6.08 -13.51 -14.12
N LYS A 218 -7.06 -12.82 -14.71
CA LYS A 218 -7.69 -11.64 -14.14
C LYS A 218 -9.10 -11.94 -13.66
N LYS A 219 -9.48 -11.35 -12.52
CA LYS A 219 -10.85 -11.36 -11.99
C LYS A 219 -11.23 -9.96 -11.51
N TRP A 220 -12.46 -9.57 -11.86
CA TRP A 220 -13.13 -8.32 -11.42
C TRP A 220 -14.32 -8.64 -10.57
#